data_39084c069fc2d97fee15dc082115ac01
#
_entry.id   39084c069fc2d97fee15dc082115ac01
#
_cell.length_a   1.000
_cell.length_b   1.000
_cell.length_c   1.000
_cell.angle_alpha   90.00
_cell.angle_beta   90.00
_cell.angle_gamma   90.00
#
_symmetry.space_group_name_H-M   'P 1'
#
loop_
_entity.id
_entity.type
_entity.pdbx_description
1 polymer ?
#
loop_
_entity_poly.entity_id
_entity_poly.type
_entity_poly.pdbx_seq_one_letter_code
_entity_poly.pdbx_strand_id
1 'polypeptide(L)'
;MTDDNTALSTPADEPAASAPGERAVVLLVATRKGAWLYHSDAARERWRVDGPHFLGHIISHLVLDPRDGRTLLAAAKTGHLGPTIFRSTDLGRSWSEARHPPAFASAAKNGEGLPGRTVDHTFWLTPGNPDQPEVWYAGTSPQGLFRSRDGGVSWAPFSCINDDPQYRRWMGSVQDGTPDGPKLHSIIVDPRDAAHLYLAMSGGGVHESVDGGLSFKPLLDQLKVVEGFDRADPTFHDPHCVRFCPSQPDRLYQQNHCGVFRLDRPSEQWLDIGRNLPAEVGDVGFPLVVHPRDADTAWVFPMDGTSVWPRTSPEGKPAVYATRDGGQSWRRLDAGLPGSQAWWTVKRQAMSADGLDPVGLYFGTTSGELWMSRDEGLHWQCIARHLPEIYAVESALLA
;
A
#
# COMPACT_ATOMS: atom_id res chain seq x y z
N MET A 1 -15.66 8.64 -31.63
CA MET A 1 -14.87 9.34 -30.59
C MET A 1 -15.85 10.31 -29.94
N THR A 2 -16.51 9.88 -28.90
CA THR A 2 -17.33 10.72 -28.04
C THR A 2 -16.48 11.09 -26.87
N ASP A 3 -16.09 12.37 -26.79
CA ASP A 3 -15.44 12.95 -25.63
C ASP A 3 -16.41 12.97 -24.45
N ASP A 4 -16.37 11.93 -23.64
CA ASP A 4 -17.03 11.93 -22.33
C ASP A 4 -16.14 12.69 -21.35
N ASN A 5 -16.34 13.99 -21.34
CA ASN A 5 -15.63 14.95 -20.51
C ASN A 5 -16.25 14.87 -19.10
N THR A 6 -15.74 14.01 -18.24
CA THR A 6 -16.07 14.03 -16.80
C THR A 6 -15.59 15.38 -16.26
N ALA A 7 -16.51 16.32 -16.06
CA ALA A 7 -16.19 17.68 -15.65
C ALA A 7 -15.58 17.69 -14.24
N LEU A 8 -14.30 18.00 -14.18
CA LEU A 8 -13.64 18.46 -12.94
C LEU A 8 -14.18 19.87 -12.68
N SER A 9 -15.03 20.05 -11.66
CA SER A 9 -15.49 21.38 -11.25
C SER A 9 -14.36 22.16 -10.58
N THR A 10 -14.21 23.42 -10.96
CA THR A 10 -13.34 24.38 -10.28
C THR A 10 -13.91 24.76 -8.89
N PRO A 11 -13.12 25.34 -7.97
CA PRO A 11 -13.50 25.58 -6.56
C PRO A 11 -14.73 26.43 -6.27
N ALA A 12 -15.46 26.87 -7.29
CA ALA A 12 -16.66 27.72 -7.15
C ALA A 12 -17.98 26.93 -7.03
N ASP A 13 -17.98 25.65 -7.34
CA ASP A 13 -19.16 24.78 -7.15
C ASP A 13 -18.96 23.90 -5.90
N GLU A 14 -19.42 24.36 -4.75
CA GLU A 14 -19.59 23.48 -3.60
C GLU A 14 -20.58 22.38 -4.01
N PRO A 15 -20.19 21.08 -3.94
CA PRO A 15 -21.17 20.02 -4.10
C PRO A 15 -22.23 20.20 -3.03
N ALA A 16 -23.49 20.07 -3.40
CA ALA A 16 -24.59 20.04 -2.44
C ALA A 16 -24.20 19.09 -1.30
N ALA A 17 -24.34 19.55 -0.06
CA ALA A 17 -24.05 18.72 1.11
C ALA A 17 -24.78 17.40 0.94
N SER A 18 -24.03 16.28 1.05
CA SER A 18 -24.60 14.93 1.02
C SER A 18 -25.79 14.86 1.98
N ALA A 19 -26.86 14.18 1.59
CA ALA A 19 -27.98 13.98 2.50
C ALA A 19 -27.50 13.37 3.82
N PRO A 20 -28.07 13.72 4.99
CA PRO A 20 -27.64 13.17 6.26
C PRO A 20 -27.70 11.64 6.22
N GLY A 21 -26.54 10.97 6.35
CA GLY A 21 -26.41 9.52 6.32
C GLY A 21 -25.78 8.94 5.03
N GLU A 22 -25.52 9.70 3.99
CA GLU A 22 -24.75 9.24 2.83
C GLU A 22 -23.24 9.31 3.13
N ARG A 23 -22.57 8.17 3.03
CA ARG A 23 -21.11 8.09 3.18
C ARG A 23 -20.44 8.67 1.93
N ALA A 24 -19.58 9.66 2.11
CA ALA A 24 -18.74 10.18 1.05
C ALA A 24 -17.45 9.36 0.92
N VAL A 25 -16.90 9.31 -0.31
CA VAL A 25 -15.61 8.67 -0.57
C VAL A 25 -14.54 9.76 -0.72
N VAL A 26 -13.39 9.55 -0.11
CA VAL A 26 -12.19 10.33 -0.39
C VAL A 26 -11.08 9.40 -0.88
N LEU A 27 -10.44 9.78 -1.99
CA LEU A 27 -9.20 9.16 -2.44
C LEU A 27 -8.02 10.03 -2.00
N LEU A 28 -7.06 9.40 -1.41
CA LEU A 28 -5.83 9.99 -0.92
C LEU A 28 -4.72 9.61 -1.89
N VAL A 29 -4.33 10.55 -2.75
CA VAL A 29 -3.39 10.31 -3.84
C VAL A 29 -2.03 10.90 -3.49
N ALA A 30 -1.06 10.05 -3.20
CA ALA A 30 0.31 10.41 -2.90
C ALA A 30 1.19 10.29 -4.15
N THR A 31 1.99 11.31 -4.42
CA THR A 31 2.79 11.39 -5.64
C THR A 31 4.22 11.84 -5.38
N ARG A 32 5.04 11.77 -6.44
CA ARG A 32 6.41 12.27 -6.43
C ARG A 32 6.53 13.77 -6.17
N LYS A 33 5.45 14.56 -6.31
CA LYS A 33 5.50 16.04 -6.18
C LYS A 33 4.33 16.62 -5.43
N GLY A 34 3.85 15.95 -4.42
CA GLY A 34 2.74 16.40 -3.59
C GLY A 34 1.65 15.36 -3.43
N ALA A 35 0.54 15.77 -2.84
CA ALA A 35 -0.62 14.91 -2.61
C ALA A 35 -1.91 15.64 -3.00
N TRP A 36 -2.94 14.87 -3.34
CA TRP A 36 -4.28 15.36 -3.69
C TRP A 36 -5.33 14.53 -2.98
N LEU A 37 -6.40 15.17 -2.56
CA LEU A 37 -7.60 14.54 -2.05
C LEU A 37 -8.71 14.67 -3.09
N TYR A 38 -9.26 13.56 -3.53
CA TYR A 38 -10.39 13.51 -4.44
C TYR A 38 -11.63 13.11 -3.64
N HIS A 39 -12.58 13.99 -3.52
CA HIS A 39 -13.82 13.79 -2.77
C HIS A 39 -14.97 13.49 -3.71
N SER A 40 -15.79 12.51 -3.37
CA SER A 40 -17.02 12.15 -4.07
C SER A 40 -18.12 11.75 -3.10
N ASP A 41 -19.35 11.76 -3.59
CA ASP A 41 -20.48 11.12 -2.92
C ASP A 41 -20.43 9.58 -3.05
N ALA A 42 -21.40 8.91 -2.47
CA ALA A 42 -21.52 7.45 -2.55
C ALA A 42 -21.74 6.93 -3.99
N ALA A 43 -22.27 7.75 -4.88
CA ALA A 43 -22.47 7.38 -6.29
C ALA A 43 -21.15 7.36 -7.07
N ARG A 44 -20.15 8.10 -6.60
CA ARG A 44 -18.79 8.17 -7.22
C ARG A 44 -18.84 8.66 -8.67
N GLU A 45 -19.81 9.58 -8.96
CA GLU A 45 -20.00 10.13 -10.30
C GLU A 45 -19.29 11.45 -10.50
N ARG A 46 -19.13 12.22 -9.43
CA ARG A 46 -18.52 13.55 -9.46
C ARG A 46 -17.41 13.63 -8.46
N TRP A 47 -16.28 14.19 -8.87
CA TRP A 47 -15.08 14.31 -8.06
C TRP A 47 -14.70 15.76 -7.88
N ARG A 48 -14.58 16.21 -6.64
CA ARG A 48 -13.98 17.49 -6.26
C ARG A 48 -12.54 17.24 -5.84
N VAL A 49 -11.63 18.03 -6.36
CA VAL A 49 -10.19 17.92 -6.04
C VAL A 49 -9.82 18.96 -4.99
N ASP A 50 -9.12 18.52 -3.96
CA ASP A 50 -8.47 19.36 -2.97
C ASP A 50 -6.95 19.11 -3.03
N GLY A 51 -6.18 20.16 -3.21
CA GLY A 51 -4.73 20.09 -3.42
C GLY A 51 -4.25 20.96 -4.58
N PRO A 52 -2.94 20.95 -4.88
CA PRO A 52 -1.91 20.08 -4.29
C PRO A 52 -1.53 20.46 -2.86
N HIS A 53 -1.44 19.44 -2.00
CA HIS A 53 -0.77 19.56 -0.70
C HIS A 53 0.71 19.23 -0.87
N PHE A 54 1.59 19.93 -0.16
CA PHE A 54 3.05 19.66 -0.16
C PHE A 54 3.69 19.72 -1.54
N LEU A 55 3.24 20.61 -2.41
CA LEU A 55 3.76 20.73 -3.78
C LEU A 55 5.29 20.85 -3.80
N GLY A 56 5.93 19.98 -4.58
CA GLY A 56 7.39 19.89 -4.70
C GLY A 56 8.02 18.82 -3.78
N HIS A 57 7.33 18.32 -2.76
CA HIS A 57 7.81 17.24 -1.91
C HIS A 57 7.33 15.88 -2.41
N ILE A 58 8.14 14.84 -2.16
CA ILE A 58 7.71 13.46 -2.38
C ILE A 58 6.79 13.06 -1.24
N ILE A 59 5.59 12.59 -1.57
CA ILE A 59 4.68 11.95 -0.62
C ILE A 59 4.62 10.48 -0.97
N SER A 60 5.13 9.63 -0.08
CA SER A 60 5.20 8.19 -0.32
C SER A 60 3.90 7.48 0.05
N HIS A 61 3.22 7.96 1.08
CA HIS A 61 1.95 7.41 1.57
C HIS A 61 1.13 8.48 2.26
N LEU A 62 -0.20 8.42 2.12
CA LEU A 62 -1.16 9.32 2.76
C LEU A 62 -2.35 8.49 3.23
N VAL A 63 -2.66 8.52 4.52
CA VAL A 63 -3.66 7.65 5.15
C VAL A 63 -4.61 8.45 6.01
N LEU A 64 -5.91 8.21 5.88
CA LEU A 64 -6.94 8.69 6.79
C LEU A 64 -7.14 7.67 7.91
N ASP A 65 -7.23 8.14 9.14
CA ASP A 65 -7.57 7.31 10.29
C ASP A 65 -9.04 6.86 10.23
N PRO A 66 -9.32 5.58 10.02
CA PRO A 66 -10.70 5.09 9.96
C PRO A 66 -11.40 5.12 11.31
N ARG A 67 -10.66 5.31 12.43
CA ARG A 67 -11.19 5.30 13.79
C ARG A 67 -11.87 6.61 14.15
N ASP A 68 -11.39 7.75 13.59
CA ASP A 68 -11.97 9.08 13.83
C ASP A 68 -12.52 9.74 12.55
N GLY A 69 -12.19 9.21 11.37
CA GLY A 69 -12.66 9.70 10.08
C GLY A 69 -12.17 11.11 9.72
N ARG A 70 -11.11 11.63 10.37
CA ARG A 70 -10.65 13.01 10.21
C ARG A 70 -9.15 13.24 10.27
N THR A 71 -8.42 12.38 11.01
CA THR A 71 -6.95 12.50 11.12
C THR A 71 -6.28 11.91 9.91
N LEU A 72 -5.41 12.70 9.27
CA LEU A 72 -4.57 12.28 8.14
C LEU A 72 -3.11 12.26 8.57
N LEU A 73 -2.38 11.23 8.16
CA LEU A 73 -0.93 11.19 8.21
C LEU A 73 -0.35 11.11 6.80
N ALA A 74 0.64 11.94 6.50
CA ALA A 74 1.36 11.99 5.23
C ALA A 74 2.84 11.70 5.45
N ALA A 75 3.34 10.63 4.84
CA ALA A 75 4.76 10.29 4.81
C ALA A 75 5.46 11.12 3.72
N ALA A 76 6.25 12.11 4.13
CA ALA A 76 6.88 13.06 3.23
C ALA A 76 8.40 12.93 3.23
N LYS A 77 9.03 13.15 2.06
CA LYS A 77 10.46 13.40 1.92
C LYS A 77 10.64 14.80 1.37
N THR A 78 11.08 15.70 2.26
CA THR A 78 11.34 17.10 1.91
C THR A 78 12.77 17.28 1.41
N GLY A 79 13.01 18.20 0.47
CA GLY A 79 14.30 18.34 -0.19
C GLY A 79 15.46 18.72 0.74
N HIS A 80 15.18 19.53 1.77
CA HIS A 80 16.21 20.07 2.66
C HIS A 80 16.18 19.53 4.08
N LEU A 81 14.98 19.12 4.56
CA LEU A 81 14.78 18.67 5.95
C LEU A 81 14.75 17.15 6.07
N GLY A 82 14.85 16.43 4.96
CA GLY A 82 14.82 14.96 4.95
C GLY A 82 13.44 14.36 5.10
N PRO A 83 13.35 13.09 5.53
CA PRO A 83 12.09 12.39 5.70
C PRO A 83 11.38 12.83 6.98
N THR A 84 10.05 13.03 6.88
CA THR A 84 9.21 13.37 8.02
C THR A 84 7.78 12.84 7.81
N ILE A 85 6.92 13.01 8.82
CA ILE A 85 5.49 12.72 8.75
C ILE A 85 4.76 14.00 9.09
N PHE A 86 3.83 14.40 8.22
CA PHE A 86 2.87 15.47 8.52
C PHE A 86 1.56 14.88 9.01
N ARG A 87 0.94 15.59 9.95
CA ARG A 87 -0.34 15.25 10.57
C ARG A 87 -1.34 16.37 10.37
N SER A 88 -2.55 16.03 9.96
CA SER A 88 -3.73 16.89 9.97
C SER A 88 -4.79 16.27 10.88
N THR A 89 -5.57 17.10 11.58
CA THR A 89 -6.74 16.67 12.38
C THR A 89 -8.04 17.30 11.88
N ASP A 90 -7.99 17.89 10.70
CA ASP A 90 -9.08 18.66 10.10
C ASP A 90 -9.27 18.33 8.60
N LEU A 91 -9.01 17.05 8.22
CA LEU A 91 -9.14 16.56 6.85
C LEU A 91 -8.26 17.32 5.83
N GLY A 92 -7.03 17.64 6.21
CA GLY A 92 -6.06 18.25 5.32
C GLY A 92 -6.11 19.79 5.22
N ARG A 93 -7.00 20.46 5.96
CA ARG A 93 -7.08 21.92 5.95
C ARG A 93 -5.85 22.58 6.56
N SER A 94 -5.30 21.96 7.60
CA SER A 94 -4.03 22.37 8.21
C SER A 94 -3.14 21.15 8.49
N TRP A 95 -1.83 21.38 8.47
CA TRP A 95 -0.83 20.34 8.67
C TRP A 95 0.22 20.76 9.67
N SER A 96 0.62 19.83 10.53
CA SER A 96 1.72 19.97 11.47
C SER A 96 2.74 18.87 11.24
N GLU A 97 4.01 19.18 11.32
CA GLU A 97 5.10 18.21 11.22
C GLU A 97 5.24 17.40 12.51
N ALA A 98 5.58 16.11 12.39
CA ALA A 98 5.93 15.29 13.54
C ALA A 98 7.10 15.90 14.30
N ARG A 99 6.98 15.99 15.64
CA ARG A 99 8.03 16.55 16.50
C ARG A 99 9.27 15.65 16.50
N HIS A 100 9.08 14.35 16.48
CA HIS A 100 10.12 13.33 16.42
C HIS A 100 9.73 12.28 15.35
N PRO A 101 10.10 12.51 14.09
CA PRO A 101 9.81 11.57 13.01
C PRO A 101 10.58 10.25 13.19
N PRO A 102 10.24 9.18 12.43
CA PRO A 102 10.96 7.92 12.48
C PRO A 102 12.46 8.11 12.27
N ALA A 103 13.24 7.65 13.25
CA ALA A 103 14.70 7.69 13.20
C ALA A 103 15.29 6.47 13.90
N PHE A 104 16.29 5.85 13.28
CA PHE A 104 17.03 4.76 13.92
C PHE A 104 17.86 5.28 15.11
N ALA A 105 18.09 4.41 16.07
CA ALA A 105 18.99 4.74 17.17
C ALA A 105 20.39 5.12 16.64
N SER A 106 21.01 6.10 17.27
CA SER A 106 22.39 6.48 16.94
C SER A 106 23.33 5.31 17.14
N ALA A 107 24.27 5.10 16.22
CA ALA A 107 25.32 4.11 16.41
C ALA A 107 26.02 4.33 17.76
N ALA A 108 26.28 3.26 18.49
CA ALA A 108 27.00 3.35 19.74
C ALA A 108 28.38 4.01 19.51
N LYS A 109 28.71 4.99 20.32
CA LYS A 109 29.97 5.76 20.20
C LYS A 109 31.24 4.93 20.41
N ASN A 110 31.11 3.66 20.84
CA ASN A 110 32.20 2.83 21.29
C ASN A 110 32.73 1.84 20.24
N GLY A 111 32.35 1.96 18.98
CA GLY A 111 32.89 1.08 17.91
C GLY A 111 32.46 -0.39 17.96
N GLU A 112 31.77 -0.82 18.99
CA GLU A 112 31.18 -2.15 19.14
C GLU A 112 29.70 -2.08 18.84
N GLY A 113 29.32 -2.22 17.58
CA GLY A 113 27.92 -2.21 17.20
C GLY A 113 27.72 -2.29 15.69
N LEU A 114 26.48 -2.58 15.29
CA LEU A 114 26.10 -2.56 13.89
C LEU A 114 26.22 -1.13 13.33
N PRO A 115 26.62 -0.96 12.05
CA PRO A 115 26.69 0.36 11.42
C PRO A 115 25.41 1.15 11.61
N GLY A 116 25.53 2.46 11.88
CA GLY A 116 24.38 3.35 11.98
C GLY A 116 23.58 3.36 10.68
N ARG A 117 22.26 3.51 10.78
CA ARG A 117 21.35 3.64 9.64
C ARG A 117 20.64 4.97 9.72
N THR A 118 20.30 5.53 8.56
CA THR A 118 19.43 6.70 8.42
C THR A 118 18.17 6.31 7.68
N VAL A 119 17.02 6.84 8.09
CA VAL A 119 15.77 6.70 7.34
C VAL A 119 15.90 7.56 6.07
N ASP A 120 15.74 6.94 4.91
CA ASP A 120 15.68 7.66 3.63
C ASP A 120 14.28 8.25 3.42
N HIS A 121 13.25 7.44 3.69
CA HIS A 121 11.86 7.88 3.71
C HIS A 121 10.98 6.91 4.51
N THR A 122 9.87 7.44 5.03
CA THR A 122 8.77 6.60 5.51
C THR A 122 7.98 6.11 4.30
N PHE A 123 7.85 4.80 4.18
CA PHE A 123 7.23 4.17 3.01
C PHE A 123 5.78 3.75 3.28
N TRP A 124 5.47 3.32 4.50
CA TRP A 124 4.17 2.77 4.89
C TRP A 124 3.68 3.38 6.18
N LEU A 125 2.40 3.72 6.25
CA LEU A 125 1.70 4.16 7.45
C LEU A 125 0.49 3.27 7.67
N THR A 126 0.25 2.85 8.91
CA THR A 126 -0.93 2.05 9.29
C THR A 126 -1.48 2.53 10.63
N PRO A 127 -2.78 2.81 10.74
CA PRO A 127 -3.44 2.98 12.03
C PRO A 127 -3.32 1.71 12.88
N GLY A 128 -3.23 1.88 14.19
CA GLY A 128 -3.27 0.77 15.15
C GLY A 128 -4.66 0.15 15.27
N ASN A 129 -4.79 -0.79 16.22
CA ASN A 129 -6.06 -1.43 16.51
C ASN A 129 -7.12 -0.40 16.93
N PRO A 130 -8.42 -0.60 16.61
CA PRO A 130 -9.50 0.31 17.00
C PRO A 130 -9.55 0.66 18.49
N ASP A 131 -9.14 -0.25 19.37
CA ASP A 131 -9.08 -0.01 20.82
C ASP A 131 -7.90 0.86 21.26
N GLN A 132 -7.02 1.24 20.34
CA GLN A 132 -5.81 2.03 20.58
C GLN A 132 -5.77 3.27 19.65
N PRO A 133 -6.66 4.25 19.80
CA PRO A 133 -6.88 5.33 18.83
C PRO A 133 -5.63 6.18 18.54
N GLU A 134 -4.71 6.31 19.51
CA GLU A 134 -3.48 7.10 19.34
C GLU A 134 -2.30 6.29 18.74
N VAL A 135 -2.47 4.98 18.55
CA VAL A 135 -1.38 4.13 18.04
C VAL A 135 -1.36 4.15 16.52
N TRP A 136 -0.15 4.33 15.99
CA TRP A 136 0.15 4.21 14.57
C TRP A 136 1.47 3.44 14.38
N TYR A 137 1.61 2.81 13.22
CA TYR A 137 2.82 2.13 12.80
C TYR A 137 3.36 2.75 11.52
N ALA A 138 4.70 2.78 11.39
CA ALA A 138 5.40 3.25 10.21
C ALA A 138 6.47 2.24 9.79
N GLY A 139 6.48 1.91 8.50
CA GLY A 139 7.53 1.18 7.83
C GLY A 139 8.39 2.12 6.99
N THR A 140 9.70 1.89 6.97
CA THR A 140 10.65 2.80 6.30
C THR A 140 11.48 2.10 5.22
N SER A 141 12.16 2.92 4.42
CA SER A 141 13.32 2.55 3.63
C SER A 141 14.55 3.28 4.19
N PRO A 142 15.69 2.58 4.46
CA PRO A 142 15.78 1.12 4.54
C PRO A 142 14.82 0.55 5.59
N GLN A 143 14.63 -0.78 5.56
CA GLN A 143 13.64 -1.46 6.40
C GLN A 143 13.78 -1.08 7.86
N GLY A 144 12.71 -0.59 8.44
CA GLY A 144 12.60 -0.26 9.85
C GLY A 144 11.14 -0.20 10.25
N LEU A 145 10.84 -0.62 11.47
CA LEU A 145 9.53 -0.56 12.08
C LEU A 145 9.53 0.47 13.20
N PHE A 146 8.53 1.36 13.16
CA PHE A 146 8.36 2.41 14.16
C PHE A 146 6.90 2.47 14.63
N ARG A 147 6.71 2.93 15.86
CA ARG A 147 5.38 3.12 16.45
C ARG A 147 5.24 4.51 17.06
N SER A 148 4.13 5.14 16.78
CA SER A 148 3.62 6.29 17.54
C SER A 148 2.58 5.82 18.56
N ARG A 149 2.49 6.52 19.70
CA ARG A 149 1.47 6.34 20.75
C ARG A 149 0.76 7.65 21.07
N ASP A 150 0.94 8.66 20.24
CA ASP A 150 0.43 10.02 20.40
C ASP A 150 -0.15 10.59 19.08
N GLY A 151 -0.76 9.72 18.30
CA GLY A 151 -1.45 10.09 17.06
C GLY A 151 -0.51 10.54 15.93
N GLY A 152 0.75 10.10 15.91
CA GLY A 152 1.71 10.45 14.87
C GLY A 152 2.59 11.67 15.18
N VAL A 153 2.52 12.23 16.41
CA VAL A 153 3.35 13.38 16.81
C VAL A 153 4.80 12.97 17.07
N SER A 154 5.01 11.80 17.68
CA SER A 154 6.35 11.24 17.90
C SER A 154 6.40 9.75 17.60
N TRP A 155 7.59 9.28 17.20
CA TRP A 155 7.81 7.91 16.73
C TRP A 155 8.98 7.27 17.45
N ALA A 156 8.79 6.04 17.92
CA ALA A 156 9.80 5.24 18.58
C ALA A 156 10.11 3.98 17.76
N PRO A 157 11.41 3.58 17.64
CA PRO A 157 11.80 2.38 16.93
C PRO A 157 11.44 1.10 17.71
N PHE A 158 11.15 0.03 16.98
CA PHE A 158 11.10 -1.32 17.52
C PHE A 158 12.51 -1.92 17.55
N SER A 159 13.20 -1.85 18.69
CA SER A 159 14.58 -2.31 18.80
C SER A 159 14.72 -3.79 18.51
N CYS A 160 13.72 -4.60 18.88
CA CYS A 160 13.69 -6.06 18.65
C CYS A 160 13.77 -6.46 17.17
N ILE A 161 13.38 -5.57 16.24
CA ILE A 161 13.51 -5.80 14.79
C ILE A 161 14.55 -4.88 14.17
N ASN A 162 14.62 -3.61 14.59
CA ASN A 162 15.50 -2.64 13.96
C ASN A 162 16.98 -2.85 14.31
N ASP A 163 17.27 -3.32 15.53
CA ASP A 163 18.62 -3.41 16.07
C ASP A 163 19.12 -4.86 16.22
N ASP A 164 18.22 -5.84 16.06
CA ASP A 164 18.59 -7.26 16.16
C ASP A 164 19.48 -7.68 14.96
N PRO A 165 20.64 -8.28 15.21
CA PRO A 165 21.57 -8.70 14.16
C PRO A 165 20.99 -9.72 13.18
N GLN A 166 20.06 -10.56 13.62
CA GLN A 166 19.41 -11.56 12.78
C GLN A 166 18.47 -10.89 11.77
N TYR A 167 17.60 -9.98 12.24
CA TYR A 167 16.71 -9.22 11.35
C TYR A 167 17.50 -8.33 10.40
N ARG A 168 18.56 -7.69 10.87
CA ARG A 168 19.44 -6.87 10.02
C ARG A 168 20.14 -7.63 8.91
N ARG A 169 20.36 -8.92 9.08
CA ARG A 169 20.87 -9.82 8.03
C ARG A 169 19.83 -10.07 6.95
N TRP A 170 18.55 -10.19 7.34
CA TRP A 170 17.43 -10.40 6.40
C TRP A 170 16.99 -9.13 5.69
N MET A 171 17.36 -7.97 6.19
CA MET A 171 16.96 -6.67 5.64
C MET A 171 17.71 -6.26 4.38
N GLY A 172 18.19 -7.21 3.59
CA GLY A 172 18.82 -6.96 2.31
C GLY A 172 20.01 -5.97 2.35
N SER A 173 20.83 -6.00 1.35
CA SER A 173 21.81 -4.95 1.14
C SER A 173 21.16 -3.74 0.47
N VAL A 174 21.76 -2.58 0.61
CA VAL A 174 21.36 -1.32 -0.07
C VAL A 174 21.26 -1.45 -1.60
N GLN A 175 21.60 -2.61 -2.16
CA GLN A 175 21.75 -2.88 -3.57
C GLN A 175 20.81 -3.91 -4.15
N ASP A 176 19.59 -4.05 -3.63
CA ASP A 176 18.62 -5.00 -4.20
C ASP A 176 18.10 -4.65 -5.61
N GLY A 177 18.64 -3.61 -6.22
CA GLY A 177 18.29 -3.20 -7.58
C GLY A 177 16.93 -2.53 -7.71
N THR A 178 16.21 -2.30 -6.61
CA THR A 178 14.97 -1.55 -6.67
C THR A 178 15.25 -0.05 -6.66
N PRO A 179 14.60 0.75 -7.51
CA PRO A 179 14.83 2.19 -7.59
C PRO A 179 14.59 2.93 -6.28
N ASP A 180 13.76 2.36 -5.39
CA ASP A 180 13.34 2.98 -4.14
C ASP A 180 14.04 2.35 -2.92
N GLY A 181 15.01 1.46 -3.11
CA GLY A 181 15.70 0.73 -2.06
C GLY A 181 14.85 -0.31 -1.32
N PRO A 182 15.45 -1.08 -0.41
CA PRO A 182 14.74 -2.05 0.42
C PRO A 182 13.82 -1.36 1.42
N LYS A 183 12.65 -1.93 1.69
CA LYS A 183 11.61 -1.29 2.49
C LYS A 183 10.82 -2.26 3.36
N LEU A 184 10.32 -1.77 4.50
CA LEU A 184 9.32 -2.44 5.33
C LEU A 184 7.95 -1.86 5.02
N HIS A 185 7.01 -2.71 4.69
CA HIS A 185 5.68 -2.33 4.23
C HIS A 185 4.61 -3.34 4.67
N SER A 186 3.37 -3.13 4.20
CA SER A 186 2.24 -4.03 4.45
C SER A 186 2.09 -4.37 5.94
N ILE A 187 2.26 -3.36 6.81
CA ILE A 187 2.01 -3.53 8.23
C ILE A 187 0.51 -3.73 8.42
N ILE A 188 0.13 -4.85 9.02
CA ILE A 188 -1.25 -5.23 9.29
C ILE A 188 -1.39 -5.43 10.78
N VAL A 189 -2.42 -4.84 11.38
CA VAL A 189 -2.83 -5.04 12.77
C VAL A 189 -4.12 -5.85 12.75
N ASP A 190 -4.15 -6.99 13.45
CA ASP A 190 -5.38 -7.78 13.57
C ASP A 190 -6.45 -6.96 14.29
N PRO A 191 -7.63 -6.75 13.69
CA PRO A 191 -8.68 -5.96 14.33
C PRO A 191 -9.22 -6.58 15.62
N ARG A 192 -8.97 -7.86 15.85
CA ARG A 192 -9.41 -8.62 17.03
C ARG A 192 -8.40 -8.61 18.17
N ASP A 193 -7.11 -8.38 17.86
CA ASP A 193 -6.01 -8.41 18.83
C ASP A 193 -4.93 -7.40 18.47
N ALA A 194 -4.79 -6.37 19.29
CA ALA A 194 -3.78 -5.33 19.12
C ALA A 194 -2.32 -5.83 19.24
N ALA A 195 -2.12 -7.02 19.80
CA ALA A 195 -0.81 -7.65 19.90
C ALA A 195 -0.45 -8.49 18.68
N HIS A 196 -1.42 -8.78 17.81
CA HIS A 196 -1.20 -9.59 16.61
C HIS A 196 -0.92 -8.71 15.39
N LEU A 197 0.30 -8.82 14.86
CA LEU A 197 0.81 -7.99 13.77
C LEU A 197 1.38 -8.86 12.66
N TYR A 198 1.19 -8.43 11.42
CA TYR A 198 1.96 -8.90 10.28
C TYR A 198 2.71 -7.73 9.65
N LEU A 199 3.87 -8.03 9.07
CA LEU A 199 4.62 -7.08 8.26
C LEU A 199 5.34 -7.79 7.12
N ALA A 200 5.65 -7.04 6.09
CA ALA A 200 6.43 -7.52 4.96
C ALA A 200 7.68 -6.67 4.74
N MET A 201 8.74 -7.32 4.31
CA MET A 201 10.00 -6.66 3.97
C MET A 201 10.41 -7.05 2.55
N SER A 202 10.68 -6.06 1.70
CA SER A 202 11.34 -6.30 0.41
C SER A 202 12.73 -6.86 0.67
N GLY A 203 12.97 -8.10 0.22
CA GLY A 203 14.17 -8.85 0.60
C GLY A 203 14.18 -9.15 2.11
N GLY A 204 13.23 -9.96 2.58
CA GLY A 204 13.11 -10.30 4.00
C GLY A 204 11.87 -11.14 4.31
N GLY A 205 10.91 -11.20 3.39
CA GLY A 205 9.70 -12.01 3.54
C GLY A 205 8.61 -11.37 4.40
N VAL A 206 7.61 -12.19 4.74
CA VAL A 206 6.49 -11.84 5.63
C VAL A 206 6.77 -12.35 7.03
N HIS A 207 6.49 -11.53 8.02
CA HIS A 207 6.70 -11.86 9.43
C HIS A 207 5.42 -11.66 10.23
N GLU A 208 5.22 -12.49 11.25
CA GLU A 208 4.12 -12.45 12.20
C GLU A 208 4.64 -12.20 13.61
N SER A 209 3.94 -11.37 14.36
CA SER A 209 4.10 -11.20 15.81
C SER A 209 2.75 -11.40 16.49
N VAL A 210 2.75 -12.12 17.61
CA VAL A 210 1.56 -12.34 18.46
C VAL A 210 1.75 -11.76 19.87
N ASP A 211 2.79 -10.95 20.06
CA ASP A 211 3.20 -10.40 21.35
C ASP A 211 3.39 -8.87 21.33
N GLY A 212 2.73 -8.19 20.41
CA GLY A 212 2.79 -6.73 20.28
C GLY A 212 4.08 -6.21 19.67
N GLY A 213 4.77 -7.06 18.92
CA GLY A 213 6.02 -6.74 18.25
C GLY A 213 7.25 -6.92 19.14
N LEU A 214 7.18 -7.69 20.22
CA LEU A 214 8.34 -8.06 21.02
C LEU A 214 9.20 -9.13 20.33
N SER A 215 8.56 -10.00 19.54
CA SER A 215 9.23 -10.96 18.67
C SER A 215 8.47 -11.12 17.34
N PHE A 216 9.18 -11.58 16.31
CA PHE A 216 8.62 -11.82 14.99
C PHE A 216 9.09 -13.19 14.47
N LYS A 217 8.20 -13.90 13.81
CA LYS A 217 8.46 -15.18 13.15
C LYS A 217 8.26 -15.02 11.63
N PRO A 218 9.19 -15.47 10.78
CA PRO A 218 9.00 -15.46 9.34
C PRO A 218 7.96 -16.52 8.92
N LEU A 219 7.11 -16.17 7.98
CA LEU A 219 6.10 -17.03 7.35
C LEU A 219 6.53 -17.33 5.90
N LEU A 220 7.33 -18.37 5.69
CA LEU A 220 7.97 -18.67 4.41
C LEU A 220 7.53 -20.00 3.78
N ASP A 221 6.78 -20.83 4.53
CA ASP A 221 6.49 -22.20 4.10
C ASP A 221 5.69 -22.24 2.78
N GLN A 222 6.14 -23.05 1.84
CA GLN A 222 5.60 -23.22 0.48
C GLN A 222 5.72 -22.00 -0.45
N LEU A 223 6.39 -20.90 -0.03
CA LEU A 223 6.69 -19.80 -0.96
C LEU A 223 7.74 -20.24 -2.00
N LYS A 224 7.63 -19.68 -3.18
CA LYS A 224 8.66 -19.79 -4.22
C LYS A 224 9.74 -18.74 -4.04
N VAL A 225 10.95 -19.09 -4.45
CA VAL A 225 12.07 -18.16 -4.64
C VAL A 225 12.60 -18.31 -6.05
N VAL A 226 13.38 -17.37 -6.51
CA VAL A 226 14.09 -17.46 -7.79
C VAL A 226 14.99 -18.69 -7.77
N GLU A 227 15.08 -19.39 -8.88
CA GLU A 227 15.90 -20.61 -9.03
C GLU A 227 17.35 -20.36 -8.60
N GLY A 228 17.89 -21.28 -7.80
CA GLY A 228 19.25 -21.20 -7.27
C GLY A 228 19.39 -20.57 -5.87
N PHE A 229 18.30 -20.02 -5.32
CA PHE A 229 18.33 -19.46 -3.96
C PHE A 229 17.72 -20.41 -2.92
N ASP A 230 18.15 -20.26 -1.67
CA ASP A 230 17.65 -21.02 -0.54
C ASP A 230 16.25 -20.52 -0.12
N ARG A 231 15.26 -21.39 -0.22
CA ARG A 231 13.88 -21.09 0.19
C ARG A 231 13.74 -20.83 1.70
N ALA A 232 14.61 -21.39 2.52
CA ALA A 232 14.57 -21.19 3.96
C ALA A 232 15.18 -19.85 4.41
N ASP A 233 15.91 -19.17 3.53
CA ASP A 233 16.50 -17.86 3.84
C ASP A 233 15.50 -16.74 3.54
N PRO A 234 15.02 -16.02 4.58
CA PRO A 234 14.08 -14.90 4.38
C PRO A 234 14.56 -13.83 3.40
N THR A 235 15.87 -13.62 3.26
CA THR A 235 16.47 -12.62 2.36
C THR A 235 16.05 -12.75 0.91
N PHE A 236 15.75 -13.96 0.47
CA PHE A 236 15.37 -14.23 -0.92
C PHE A 236 13.87 -14.17 -1.19
N HIS A 237 13.08 -13.85 -0.17
CA HIS A 237 11.64 -13.61 -0.31
C HIS A 237 11.36 -12.13 -0.46
N ASP A 238 10.74 -11.74 -1.57
CA ASP A 238 10.40 -10.34 -1.88
C ASP A 238 8.89 -10.17 -2.03
N PRO A 239 8.16 -10.03 -0.90
CA PRO A 239 6.77 -9.65 -0.95
C PRO A 239 6.63 -8.21 -1.47
N HIS A 240 5.69 -8.01 -2.39
CA HIS A 240 5.37 -6.70 -2.92
C HIS A 240 4.19 -6.06 -2.20
N CYS A 241 3.19 -6.84 -1.82
CA CYS A 241 2.01 -6.39 -1.09
C CYS A 241 1.39 -7.56 -0.32
N VAL A 242 1.03 -7.33 0.93
CA VAL A 242 0.28 -8.30 1.75
C VAL A 242 -0.99 -7.64 2.25
N ARG A 243 -2.10 -8.33 2.15
CA ARG A 243 -3.42 -7.86 2.61
C ARG A 243 -4.19 -9.00 3.26
N PHE A 244 -5.15 -8.67 4.09
CA PHE A 244 -6.15 -9.59 4.62
C PHE A 244 -7.56 -9.04 4.36
N CYS A 245 -8.57 -9.90 4.45
CA CYS A 245 -9.95 -9.45 4.43
C CYS A 245 -10.38 -9.00 5.83
N PRO A 246 -10.82 -7.75 6.04
CA PRO A 246 -11.24 -7.29 7.36
C PRO A 246 -12.34 -8.13 8.00
N SER A 247 -13.25 -8.71 7.22
CA SER A 247 -14.31 -9.59 7.73
C SER A 247 -13.83 -11.01 8.06
N GLN A 248 -12.65 -11.41 7.56
CA GLN A 248 -12.03 -12.72 7.81
C GLN A 248 -10.51 -12.58 7.94
N PRO A 249 -10.02 -12.04 9.06
CA PRO A 249 -8.59 -11.70 9.25
C PRO A 249 -7.64 -12.90 9.22
N ASP A 250 -8.15 -14.11 9.32
CA ASP A 250 -7.34 -15.34 9.24
C ASP A 250 -6.91 -15.70 7.82
N ARG A 251 -7.42 -14.99 6.79
CA ARG A 251 -7.00 -15.18 5.41
C ARG A 251 -6.17 -14.01 4.93
N LEU A 252 -4.91 -14.30 4.59
CA LEU A 252 -3.97 -13.36 3.99
C LEU A 252 -3.74 -13.68 2.52
N TYR A 253 -3.51 -12.63 1.76
CA TYR A 253 -3.05 -12.71 0.38
C TYR A 253 -1.73 -11.96 0.24
N GLN A 254 -0.85 -12.46 -0.61
CA GLN A 254 0.44 -11.87 -0.90
C GLN A 254 0.66 -11.82 -2.41
N GLN A 255 0.93 -10.63 -2.96
CA GLN A 255 1.66 -10.47 -4.19
C GLN A 255 3.14 -10.52 -3.85
N ASN A 256 3.86 -11.43 -4.46
CA ASN A 256 5.29 -11.64 -4.28
C ASN A 256 6.00 -11.52 -5.63
N HIS A 257 7.32 -11.33 -5.62
CA HIS A 257 8.13 -11.36 -6.82
C HIS A 257 7.98 -12.67 -7.62
N CYS A 258 7.74 -13.78 -6.95
CA CYS A 258 7.62 -15.11 -7.52
C CYS A 258 6.16 -15.61 -7.59
N GLY A 259 5.16 -14.73 -7.58
CA GLY A 259 3.77 -15.15 -7.75
C GLY A 259 2.76 -14.48 -6.82
N VAL A 260 1.54 -15.00 -6.84
CA VAL A 260 0.45 -14.60 -5.95
C VAL A 260 0.13 -15.76 -5.02
N PHE A 261 0.06 -15.50 -3.73
CA PHE A 261 -0.12 -16.55 -2.72
C PHE A 261 -1.26 -16.21 -1.76
N ARG A 262 -1.89 -17.25 -1.20
CA ARG A 262 -2.90 -17.18 -0.14
C ARG A 262 -2.45 -18.00 1.07
N LEU A 263 -2.71 -17.49 2.26
CA LEU A 263 -2.49 -18.18 3.53
C LEU A 263 -3.79 -18.18 4.35
N ASP A 264 -4.25 -19.35 4.76
CA ASP A 264 -5.39 -19.52 5.64
C ASP A 264 -4.90 -19.95 7.03
N ARG A 265 -4.94 -19.03 8.02
CA ARG A 265 -4.54 -19.35 9.39
C ARG A 265 -5.53 -20.33 10.04
N PRO A 266 -5.10 -21.24 10.93
CA PRO A 266 -3.77 -21.28 11.55
C PRO A 266 -2.68 -22.00 10.72
N SER A 267 -2.93 -22.36 9.46
CA SER A 267 -1.87 -22.89 8.59
C SER A 267 -0.71 -21.88 8.50
N GLU A 268 0.49 -22.40 8.30
CA GLU A 268 1.68 -21.60 7.96
C GLU A 268 2.10 -21.77 6.51
N GLN A 269 1.34 -22.57 5.75
CA GLN A 269 1.65 -22.92 4.36
C GLN A 269 0.93 -21.99 3.39
N TRP A 270 1.73 -21.27 2.61
CA TRP A 270 1.21 -20.47 1.52
C TRP A 270 0.77 -21.33 0.35
N LEU A 271 -0.41 -21.08 -0.15
CA LEU A 271 -0.95 -21.70 -1.35
C LEU A 271 -0.64 -20.82 -2.56
N ASP A 272 0.06 -21.37 -3.55
CA ASP A 272 0.30 -20.69 -4.82
C ASP A 272 -0.99 -20.64 -5.65
N ILE A 273 -1.59 -19.45 -5.71
CA ILE A 273 -2.80 -19.17 -6.48
C ILE A 273 -2.51 -18.40 -7.77
N GLY A 274 -1.30 -17.84 -7.90
CA GLY A 274 -0.85 -17.11 -9.09
C GLY A 274 -0.71 -18.03 -10.30
N ARG A 275 -0.38 -19.31 -10.08
CA ARG A 275 -0.30 -20.32 -11.15
C ARG A 275 -1.60 -20.50 -11.95
N ASN A 276 -2.73 -20.02 -11.44
CA ASN A 276 -4.04 -20.09 -12.09
C ASN A 276 -4.34 -18.83 -12.94
N LEU A 277 -3.44 -17.82 -12.94
CA LEU A 277 -3.48 -16.72 -13.90
C LEU A 277 -3.11 -17.24 -15.31
N PRO A 278 -3.57 -16.57 -16.39
CA PRO A 278 -3.18 -16.95 -17.75
C PRO A 278 -1.65 -16.88 -17.93
N ALA A 279 -1.08 -17.93 -18.51
CA ALA A 279 0.38 -18.06 -18.64
C ALA A 279 1.02 -16.92 -19.45
N GLU A 280 0.31 -16.37 -20.43
CA GLU A 280 0.74 -15.23 -21.24
C GLU A 280 0.79 -13.92 -20.48
N VAL A 281 0.13 -13.84 -19.33
CA VAL A 281 0.14 -12.66 -18.44
C VAL A 281 1.17 -12.82 -17.33
N GLY A 282 1.28 -14.05 -16.80
CA GLY A 282 2.10 -14.34 -15.63
C GLY A 282 1.46 -13.89 -14.31
N ASP A 283 2.19 -14.09 -13.22
CA ASP A 283 1.72 -13.86 -11.85
C ASP A 283 2.57 -12.84 -11.09
N VAL A 284 3.40 -12.08 -11.80
CA VAL A 284 4.21 -10.98 -11.22
C VAL A 284 3.40 -9.68 -11.25
N GLY A 285 3.42 -8.95 -10.15
CA GLY A 285 2.74 -7.66 -10.01
C GLY A 285 3.20 -6.93 -8.76
N PHE A 286 2.73 -5.71 -8.53
CA PHE A 286 3.01 -4.98 -7.30
C PHE A 286 1.80 -4.90 -6.36
N PRO A 287 0.62 -4.38 -6.80
CA PRO A 287 -0.51 -4.21 -5.91
C PRO A 287 -1.34 -5.49 -5.79
N LEU A 288 -1.96 -5.63 -4.65
CA LEU A 288 -3.01 -6.60 -4.39
C LEU A 288 -4.05 -5.96 -3.49
N VAL A 289 -5.32 -6.16 -3.80
CA VAL A 289 -6.45 -5.66 -3.04
C VAL A 289 -7.38 -6.81 -2.72
N VAL A 290 -7.91 -6.86 -1.50
CA VAL A 290 -8.88 -7.87 -1.04
C VAL A 290 -10.20 -7.18 -0.78
N HIS A 291 -11.28 -7.84 -1.13
CA HIS A 291 -12.63 -7.34 -0.90
C HIS A 291 -12.91 -7.20 0.61
N PRO A 292 -13.47 -6.06 1.09
CA PRO A 292 -13.59 -5.80 2.52
C PRO A 292 -14.57 -6.73 3.26
N ARG A 293 -15.46 -7.40 2.54
CA ARG A 293 -16.54 -8.24 3.10
C ARG A 293 -16.54 -9.68 2.60
N ASP A 294 -15.71 -10.01 1.59
CA ASP A 294 -15.65 -11.35 0.98
C ASP A 294 -14.20 -11.77 0.83
N ALA A 295 -13.76 -12.71 1.67
CA ALA A 295 -12.38 -13.17 1.69
C ALA A 295 -12.00 -14.03 0.47
N ASP A 296 -12.95 -14.51 -0.32
CA ASP A 296 -12.68 -15.25 -1.56
C ASP A 296 -12.46 -14.33 -2.76
N THR A 297 -12.71 -13.03 -2.59
CA THR A 297 -12.56 -12.03 -3.65
C THR A 297 -11.32 -11.18 -3.45
N ALA A 298 -10.46 -11.16 -4.47
CA ALA A 298 -9.26 -10.32 -4.52
C ALA A 298 -8.96 -9.86 -5.96
N TRP A 299 -8.18 -8.78 -6.07
CA TRP A 299 -7.76 -8.18 -7.34
C TRP A 299 -6.26 -7.98 -7.37
N VAL A 300 -5.66 -8.23 -8.53
CA VAL A 300 -4.25 -7.96 -8.82
C VAL A 300 -4.10 -7.19 -10.12
N PHE A 301 -3.00 -6.46 -10.25
CA PHE A 301 -2.62 -5.77 -11.48
C PHE A 301 -1.29 -6.35 -11.96
N PRO A 302 -1.29 -7.36 -12.84
CA PRO A 302 -0.08 -8.00 -13.34
C PRO A 302 0.78 -7.03 -14.16
N MET A 303 2.07 -7.29 -14.13
CA MET A 303 3.07 -6.61 -14.95
C MET A 303 3.92 -7.63 -15.71
N ASP A 304 4.55 -7.19 -16.78
CA ASP A 304 5.49 -7.99 -17.53
C ASP A 304 6.73 -8.32 -16.69
N GLY A 305 6.87 -9.60 -16.36
CA GLY A 305 7.96 -10.18 -15.57
C GLY A 305 8.99 -10.93 -16.41
N THR A 306 9.11 -10.64 -17.73
CA THR A 306 10.10 -11.28 -18.58
C THR A 306 11.55 -10.98 -18.13
N SER A 307 12.52 -11.64 -18.72
CA SER A 307 13.94 -11.55 -18.34
C SER A 307 14.51 -10.13 -18.34
N VAL A 308 13.98 -9.23 -19.16
CA VAL A 308 14.33 -7.80 -19.15
C VAL A 308 13.58 -7.02 -18.06
N TRP A 309 12.55 -7.62 -17.50
CA TRP A 309 11.72 -7.09 -16.43
C TRP A 309 11.33 -5.62 -16.57
N PRO A 310 10.54 -5.29 -17.60
CA PRO A 310 10.17 -3.90 -17.87
C PRO A 310 9.24 -3.30 -16.81
N ARG A 311 8.59 -4.13 -16.00
CA ARG A 311 7.66 -3.73 -14.92
C ARG A 311 6.46 -2.93 -15.41
N THR A 312 6.07 -3.14 -16.65
CA THR A 312 4.94 -2.46 -17.29
C THR A 312 3.80 -3.43 -17.59
N SER A 313 2.64 -2.90 -17.96
CA SER A 313 1.52 -3.72 -18.41
C SER A 313 1.95 -4.65 -19.55
N PRO A 314 1.62 -5.96 -19.49
CA PRO A 314 1.94 -6.91 -20.54
C PRO A 314 1.45 -6.41 -21.91
N GLU A 315 2.32 -6.40 -22.90
CA GLU A 315 2.07 -5.92 -24.29
C GLU A 315 1.50 -4.49 -24.37
N GLY A 316 1.62 -3.66 -23.32
CA GLY A 316 0.99 -2.34 -23.26
C GLY A 316 -0.54 -2.39 -23.20
N LYS A 317 -1.11 -3.51 -22.72
CA LYS A 317 -2.54 -3.78 -22.56
C LYS A 317 -2.87 -3.97 -21.08
N PRO A 318 -3.04 -2.92 -20.30
CA PRO A 318 -3.31 -3.01 -18.87
C PRO A 318 -4.61 -3.76 -18.59
N ALA A 319 -4.62 -4.54 -17.52
CA ALA A 319 -5.82 -5.17 -17.02
C ALA A 319 -5.71 -5.46 -15.53
N VAL A 320 -6.82 -5.38 -14.83
CA VAL A 320 -6.98 -5.95 -13.49
C VAL A 320 -7.45 -7.39 -13.64
N TYR A 321 -6.99 -8.27 -12.79
CA TYR A 321 -7.49 -9.64 -12.70
C TYR A 321 -8.15 -9.85 -11.35
N ALA A 322 -9.35 -10.43 -11.35
CA ALA A 322 -10.13 -10.72 -10.16
C ALA A 322 -10.30 -12.21 -9.95
N THR A 323 -10.19 -12.66 -8.72
CA THR A 323 -10.69 -13.95 -8.26
C THR A 323 -11.95 -13.74 -7.42
N ARG A 324 -12.86 -14.73 -7.43
CA ARG A 324 -14.07 -14.79 -6.62
C ARG A 324 -14.19 -16.12 -5.86
N ASP A 325 -13.15 -16.92 -5.91
CA ASP A 325 -13.07 -18.30 -5.40
C ASP A 325 -11.75 -18.56 -4.66
N GLY A 326 -11.16 -17.49 -4.11
CA GLY A 326 -9.93 -17.58 -3.34
C GLY A 326 -8.70 -17.94 -4.17
N GLY A 327 -8.70 -17.61 -5.46
CA GLY A 327 -7.58 -17.81 -6.36
C GLY A 327 -7.62 -19.11 -7.14
N GLN A 328 -8.74 -19.87 -7.13
CA GLN A 328 -8.88 -21.06 -7.97
C GLN A 328 -9.03 -20.70 -9.45
N SER A 329 -9.65 -19.54 -9.72
CA SER A 329 -9.76 -18.99 -11.08
C SER A 329 -9.59 -17.45 -11.05
N TRP A 330 -9.19 -16.90 -12.21
CA TRP A 330 -9.00 -15.48 -12.41
C TRP A 330 -9.71 -14.99 -13.66
N ARG A 331 -10.37 -13.85 -13.55
CA ARG A 331 -11.07 -13.19 -14.66
C ARG A 331 -10.37 -11.87 -14.99
N ARG A 332 -10.11 -11.62 -16.27
CA ARG A 332 -9.63 -10.36 -16.80
C ARG A 332 -10.73 -9.29 -16.76
N LEU A 333 -10.42 -8.10 -16.27
CA LEU A 333 -11.31 -6.95 -16.11
C LEU A 333 -10.62 -5.71 -16.70
N ASP A 334 -10.92 -5.40 -17.97
CA ASP A 334 -10.25 -4.34 -18.73
C ASP A 334 -11.23 -3.44 -19.52
N ALA A 335 -12.54 -3.62 -19.37
CA ALA A 335 -13.52 -2.79 -20.06
C ALA A 335 -13.36 -1.31 -19.66
N GLY A 336 -13.06 -0.44 -20.62
CA GLY A 336 -12.76 0.97 -20.41
C GLY A 336 -11.27 1.31 -20.25
N LEU A 337 -10.40 0.32 -20.01
CA LEU A 337 -8.95 0.52 -20.03
C LEU A 337 -8.44 0.59 -21.48
N PRO A 338 -7.26 1.23 -21.72
CA PRO A 338 -6.66 1.26 -23.04
C PRO A 338 -6.33 -0.14 -23.58
N GLY A 339 -6.73 -0.42 -24.82
CA GLY A 339 -6.49 -1.71 -25.48
C GLY A 339 -5.09 -1.86 -26.08
N SER A 340 -4.26 -0.81 -26.04
CA SER A 340 -2.89 -0.82 -26.56
C SER A 340 -2.11 0.42 -26.13
N GLN A 341 -0.77 0.37 -26.22
CA GLN A 341 0.15 1.49 -26.00
C GLN A 341 0.05 2.13 -24.59
N ALA A 342 -0.39 1.37 -23.60
CA ALA A 342 -0.44 1.82 -22.21
C ALA A 342 0.57 1.02 -21.36
N TRP A 343 1.80 1.45 -21.38
CA TRP A 343 2.94 0.83 -20.72
C TRP A 343 3.01 1.28 -19.26
N TRP A 344 2.01 0.87 -18.46
CA TRP A 344 1.82 1.34 -17.10
C TRP A 344 2.52 0.47 -16.08
N THR A 345 2.97 1.13 -15.02
CA THR A 345 3.30 0.49 -13.74
C THR A 345 2.33 1.01 -12.69
N VAL A 346 1.67 0.10 -11.97
CA VAL A 346 0.90 0.41 -10.76
C VAL A 346 1.73 -0.06 -9.57
N LYS A 347 2.10 0.88 -8.69
CA LYS A 347 2.97 0.56 -7.54
C LYS A 347 2.22 -0.19 -6.43
N ARG A 348 2.94 -0.74 -5.45
CA ARG A 348 2.43 -1.58 -4.33
C ARG A 348 1.23 -0.98 -3.60
N GLN A 349 1.27 0.32 -3.32
CA GLN A 349 0.28 1.08 -2.57
C GLN A 349 -0.66 1.88 -3.49
N ALA A 350 -0.47 1.79 -4.79
CA ALA A 350 -1.22 2.59 -5.76
C ALA A 350 -2.51 1.93 -6.23
N MET A 351 -3.06 0.98 -5.47
CA MET A 351 -4.36 0.38 -5.71
C MET A 351 -5.10 0.14 -4.40
N SER A 352 -6.38 0.52 -4.35
CA SER A 352 -7.24 0.36 -3.17
C SER A 352 -8.68 0.03 -3.52
N ALA A 353 -9.46 -0.37 -2.51
CA ALA A 353 -10.89 -0.61 -2.59
C ALA A 353 -11.61 0.15 -1.49
N ASP A 354 -12.77 0.74 -1.81
CA ASP A 354 -13.64 1.33 -0.80
C ASP A 354 -14.53 0.28 -0.09
N GLY A 355 -15.32 0.73 0.88
CA GLY A 355 -16.25 -0.12 1.62
C GLY A 355 -17.70 -0.03 1.16
N LEU A 356 -18.00 0.60 0.02
CA LEU A 356 -19.35 0.73 -0.51
C LEU A 356 -19.83 -0.58 -1.17
N ASP A 357 -21.09 -0.60 -1.60
CA ASP A 357 -21.70 -1.72 -2.31
C ASP A 357 -22.39 -1.17 -3.59
N PRO A 358 -21.95 -1.60 -4.78
CA PRO A 358 -20.76 -2.41 -5.08
C PRO A 358 -19.45 -1.75 -4.64
N VAL A 359 -18.42 -2.56 -4.39
CA VAL A 359 -17.09 -2.06 -4.02
C VAL A 359 -16.48 -1.25 -5.14
N GLY A 360 -16.00 -0.04 -4.83
CA GLY A 360 -15.21 0.77 -5.75
C GLY A 360 -13.75 0.35 -5.72
N LEU A 361 -13.14 0.27 -6.89
CA LEU A 361 -11.71 0.02 -7.05
C LEU A 361 -11.03 1.25 -7.65
N TYR A 362 -9.84 1.54 -7.18
CA TYR A 362 -9.07 2.70 -7.60
C TYR A 362 -7.63 2.30 -7.81
N PHE A 363 -6.99 2.82 -8.88
CA PHE A 363 -5.55 2.70 -9.02
C PHE A 363 -4.93 3.92 -9.68
N GLY A 364 -3.67 4.17 -9.32
CA GLY A 364 -2.83 5.21 -9.87
C GLY A 364 -1.63 4.64 -10.61
N THR A 365 -1.25 5.27 -11.72
CA THR A 365 -0.13 4.85 -12.55
C THR A 365 1.11 5.72 -12.35
N THR A 366 2.28 5.18 -12.66
CA THR A 366 3.51 5.98 -12.71
C THR A 366 3.51 7.01 -13.85
N SER A 367 2.58 6.88 -14.80
CA SER A 367 2.34 7.87 -15.87
C SER A 367 1.46 9.04 -15.43
N GLY A 368 0.95 9.03 -14.19
CA GLY A 368 0.15 10.11 -13.62
C GLY A 368 -1.33 10.08 -13.98
N GLU A 369 -1.87 8.90 -14.21
CA GLU A 369 -3.29 8.70 -14.42
C GLU A 369 -3.93 8.03 -13.20
N LEU A 370 -5.12 8.51 -12.79
CA LEU A 370 -5.93 7.95 -11.72
C LEU A 370 -7.18 7.34 -12.32
N TRP A 371 -7.39 6.06 -12.05
CA TRP A 371 -8.47 5.26 -12.59
C TRP A 371 -9.39 4.73 -11.50
N MET A 372 -10.65 4.59 -11.79
CA MET A 372 -11.65 4.00 -10.92
C MET A 372 -12.57 3.02 -11.63
N SER A 373 -13.14 2.11 -10.85
CA SER A 373 -14.30 1.30 -11.18
C SER A 373 -15.31 1.39 -10.04
N ARG A 374 -16.59 1.59 -10.34
CA ARG A 374 -17.69 1.65 -9.35
C ARG A 374 -18.37 0.29 -9.13
N ASP A 375 -17.99 -0.70 -9.91
CA ASP A 375 -18.68 -1.97 -10.08
C ASP A 375 -17.70 -3.16 -10.02
N GLU A 376 -16.77 -3.09 -9.05
CA GLU A 376 -15.82 -4.16 -8.74
C GLU A 376 -14.91 -4.57 -9.91
N GLY A 377 -14.58 -3.60 -10.76
CA GLY A 377 -13.67 -3.77 -11.89
C GLY A 377 -14.37 -4.09 -13.22
N LEU A 378 -15.70 -4.17 -13.27
CA LEU A 378 -16.38 -4.49 -14.52
C LEU A 378 -16.22 -3.38 -15.58
N HIS A 379 -16.22 -2.12 -15.16
CA HIS A 379 -15.98 -0.97 -16.04
C HIS A 379 -15.02 0.02 -15.39
N TRP A 380 -14.04 0.50 -16.16
CA TRP A 380 -13.03 1.44 -15.71
C TRP A 380 -13.19 2.80 -16.35
N GLN A 381 -12.94 3.85 -15.57
CA GLN A 381 -12.98 5.25 -15.99
C GLN A 381 -11.73 5.97 -15.46
N CYS A 382 -11.09 6.78 -16.30
CA CYS A 382 -10.01 7.67 -15.89
C CYS A 382 -10.61 8.94 -15.28
N ILE A 383 -10.29 9.22 -14.01
CA ILE A 383 -10.81 10.39 -13.29
C ILE A 383 -9.80 11.53 -13.20
N ALA A 384 -8.52 11.27 -13.41
CA ALA A 384 -7.50 12.31 -13.50
C ALA A 384 -6.36 11.89 -14.40
N ARG A 385 -5.74 12.87 -15.08
CA ARG A 385 -4.56 12.71 -15.92
C ARG A 385 -3.54 13.79 -15.59
N HIS A 386 -2.29 13.55 -16.01
CA HIS A 386 -1.20 14.51 -15.87
C HIS A 386 -0.81 14.84 -14.41
N LEU A 387 -1.17 13.97 -13.45
CA LEU A 387 -0.61 14.01 -12.12
C LEU A 387 0.89 13.64 -12.19
N PRO A 388 1.70 14.05 -11.22
CA PRO A 388 3.03 13.48 -11.08
C PRO A 388 2.94 11.96 -10.85
N GLU A 389 4.04 11.23 -11.03
CA GLU A 389 4.13 9.80 -10.75
C GLU A 389 3.42 9.44 -9.44
N ILE A 390 2.38 8.58 -9.52
CA ILE A 390 1.57 8.20 -8.36
C ILE A 390 2.25 7.07 -7.61
N TYR A 391 2.44 7.25 -6.31
CA TYR A 391 3.08 6.29 -5.42
C TYR A 391 2.07 5.48 -4.60
N ALA A 392 1.01 6.13 -4.15
CA ALA A 392 -0.05 5.49 -3.39
C ALA A 392 -1.43 6.08 -3.71
N VAL A 393 -2.44 5.22 -3.65
CA VAL A 393 -3.86 5.59 -3.70
C VAL A 393 -4.55 4.83 -2.58
N GLU A 394 -4.99 5.55 -1.57
CA GLU A 394 -5.83 5.00 -0.50
C GLU A 394 -7.25 5.54 -0.65
N SER A 395 -8.22 4.73 -0.30
CA SER A 395 -9.63 5.11 -0.29
C SER A 395 -10.16 5.08 1.13
N ALA A 396 -10.97 6.06 1.50
CA ALA A 396 -11.62 6.10 2.80
C ALA A 396 -13.07 6.57 2.67
N LEU A 397 -13.89 6.18 3.62
CA LEU A 397 -15.27 6.66 3.75
C LEU A 397 -15.30 7.75 4.82
N LEU A 398 -15.89 8.88 4.46
CA LEU A 398 -16.21 9.95 5.38
C LEU A 398 -17.63 9.75 5.91
N ALA A 399 -17.83 9.99 7.21
CA ALA A 399 -19.11 9.88 7.89
C ALA A 399 -20.03 11.07 7.60
#